data_ea6cf80f70866cc370778805f84ee900
#
_entry.id   ea6cf80f70866cc370778805f84ee900
#
_cell.length_a   1.000
_cell.length_b   1.000
_cell.length_c   1.000
_cell.angle_alpha   90.00
_cell.angle_beta   90.00
_cell.angle_gamma   90.00
#
_symmetry.space_group_name_H-M   'P 1'
#
loop_
_entity.id
_entity.type
_entity.pdbx_description
1 polymer ?
#
loop_
_entity_poly.entity_id
_entity_poly.type
_entity_poly.pdbx_seq_one_letter_code
_entity_poly.pdbx_strand_id
1 'polypeptide(L)'
;MADPKGFLTTGREVARTRPVEERVRDWNEVYVPGALLPVISKQAGRCMDCGIPFCHNGCPLGNLIPEWNDYAWRGDWRAASERLHATNNFPEFTGRLCPAPCESACVLGINQDPVTIKNVEVTIVDKAWEAGDVTPQPPERLSGKTVAVIGSGPAGLAAAQQLTRAGHTVAVYERADRIGGLLRYGIPEFKMEKRHINRRIEQMRAEGTKFRTEVEIGRDVDAAKLRGRYDAVVVAAGATTSRDLPVPGRELRGIHFAMEYLPVANKVQEGDYVAPTISAEGKHVVVIGGGDTGADCVGTAHRQGAASVTQLEIMPRPGEERSVGQPWPTFPMLYKVTSAHEEGGERVYSVSTTHFEGDEEGRVQWLHLVEVEFRDGKPEQKPGTERRIPAQLVTLAMGFTGTDRANGLVEQLGLELDARGNVARDESYATNVPGVFVAGDAGRGQSLIVWAIAEGRSAARAVDRYLTGASTLPAPIRPTDRALAV
;
A
#
# COMPACT_ATOMS: atom_id res chain seq x y z
N MET A 1 30.31 -4.36 -7.70
CA MET A 1 29.96 -3.12 -8.45
C MET A 1 29.42 -3.56 -9.80
N ALA A 2 28.24 -3.12 -10.16
CA ALA A 2 27.65 -3.37 -11.46
C ALA A 2 28.56 -2.80 -12.58
N ASP A 3 28.08 -2.11 -13.57
CA ASP A 3 28.95 -1.50 -14.58
C ASP A 3 29.59 -0.19 -14.04
N PRO A 4 30.92 -0.07 -13.91
CA PRO A 4 31.57 1.14 -13.41
C PRO A 4 31.26 2.41 -14.20
N LYS A 5 30.81 2.28 -15.45
CA LYS A 5 30.45 3.39 -16.34
C LYS A 5 28.97 3.39 -16.75
N GLY A 6 28.17 2.46 -16.25
CA GLY A 6 26.79 2.26 -16.68
C GLY A 6 25.93 3.52 -16.53
N PHE A 7 26.10 4.27 -15.45
CA PHE A 7 25.38 5.54 -15.21
C PHE A 7 25.82 6.68 -16.17
N LEU A 8 26.98 6.57 -16.81
CA LEU A 8 27.47 7.53 -17.81
C LEU A 8 27.03 7.18 -19.23
N THR A 9 26.86 5.90 -19.52
CA THR A 9 26.65 5.37 -20.87
C THR A 9 25.22 4.96 -21.16
N THR A 10 24.41 4.78 -20.12
CA THR A 10 23.02 4.28 -20.23
C THR A 10 22.05 5.27 -19.62
N GLY A 11 21.11 5.78 -20.40
CA GLY A 11 19.99 6.61 -19.92
C GLY A 11 19.02 5.79 -19.06
N ARG A 12 18.20 6.48 -18.24
CA ARG A 12 17.14 5.83 -17.48
C ARG A 12 16.01 5.40 -18.41
N GLU A 13 15.61 4.15 -18.30
CA GLU A 13 14.40 3.61 -18.92
C GLU A 13 13.53 2.98 -17.83
N VAL A 14 12.23 3.16 -17.93
CA VAL A 14 11.22 2.58 -17.05
C VAL A 14 10.35 1.59 -17.81
N ALA A 15 9.62 0.75 -17.07
CA ALA A 15 8.67 -0.18 -17.66
C ALA A 15 7.67 0.57 -18.54
N ARG A 16 7.51 0.08 -19.78
CA ARG A 16 6.50 0.62 -20.69
C ARG A 16 5.11 0.19 -20.24
N THR A 17 4.19 1.15 -20.27
CA THR A 17 2.78 0.87 -20.08
C THR A 17 2.16 0.43 -21.41
N ARG A 18 1.11 -0.38 -21.33
CA ARG A 18 0.27 -0.74 -22.48
C ARG A 18 -0.42 0.52 -23.02
N PRO A 19 -0.73 0.60 -24.34
CA PRO A 19 -1.47 1.73 -24.91
C PRO A 19 -2.76 1.99 -24.13
N VAL A 20 -3.09 3.28 -23.94
CA VAL A 20 -4.27 3.69 -23.17
C VAL A 20 -5.55 3.08 -23.75
N GLU A 21 -5.68 3.09 -25.09
CA GLU A 21 -6.85 2.59 -25.82
C GLU A 21 -7.10 1.09 -25.61
N GLU A 22 -6.05 0.34 -25.28
CA GLU A 22 -6.15 -1.09 -24.99
C GLU A 22 -6.44 -1.33 -23.50
N ARG A 23 -5.61 -0.74 -22.62
CA ARG A 23 -5.62 -1.06 -21.20
C ARG A 23 -6.87 -0.57 -20.45
N VAL A 24 -7.56 0.45 -20.96
CA VAL A 24 -8.85 0.91 -20.39
C VAL A 24 -10.01 -0.03 -20.67
N ARG A 25 -9.83 -1.01 -21.59
CA ARG A 25 -10.88 -1.96 -21.99
C ARG A 25 -10.78 -3.29 -21.24
N ASP A 26 -9.74 -3.46 -20.43
CA ASP A 26 -9.55 -4.67 -19.64
C ASP A 26 -9.04 -4.33 -18.22
N TRP A 27 -8.85 -5.38 -17.41
CA TRP A 27 -8.39 -5.25 -16.03
C TRP A 27 -6.99 -5.85 -15.81
N ASN A 28 -6.28 -6.21 -16.88
CA ASN A 28 -4.90 -6.72 -16.78
C ASN A 28 -3.95 -5.62 -16.31
N GLU A 29 -2.81 -6.01 -15.73
CA GLU A 29 -1.78 -5.06 -15.29
C GLU A 29 -1.43 -4.06 -16.41
N VAL A 30 -1.27 -2.80 -16.04
CA VAL A 30 -1.01 -1.69 -16.97
C VAL A 30 0.35 -1.78 -17.64
N TYR A 31 1.31 -2.53 -17.08
CA TYR A 31 2.64 -2.72 -17.67
C TYR A 31 2.65 -3.85 -18.69
N VAL A 32 3.50 -3.70 -19.70
CA VAL A 32 3.74 -4.77 -20.68
C VAL A 32 4.56 -5.89 -20.01
N PRO A 33 4.03 -7.12 -19.91
CA PRO A 33 4.77 -8.22 -19.30
C PRO A 33 6.10 -8.47 -20.01
N GLY A 34 7.19 -8.58 -19.24
CA GLY A 34 8.51 -8.88 -19.81
C GLY A 34 9.16 -7.78 -20.66
N ALA A 35 8.51 -6.63 -20.86
CA ALA A 35 9.02 -5.57 -21.75
C ALA A 35 10.40 -5.02 -21.37
N LEU A 36 10.82 -5.19 -20.10
CA LEU A 36 12.11 -4.70 -19.61
C LEU A 36 13.22 -5.74 -19.62
N LEU A 37 12.94 -7.02 -19.89
CA LEU A 37 13.92 -8.09 -19.70
C LEU A 37 15.25 -7.88 -20.46
N PRO A 38 15.28 -7.42 -21.73
CA PRO A 38 16.54 -7.15 -22.43
C PRO A 38 17.28 -5.90 -21.91
N VAL A 39 16.56 -4.95 -21.32
CA VAL A 39 17.07 -3.65 -20.90
C VAL A 39 17.41 -3.64 -19.42
N ILE A 40 16.76 -4.49 -18.61
CA ILE A 40 16.82 -4.39 -17.15
C ILE A 40 18.23 -4.60 -16.58
N SER A 41 19.03 -5.49 -17.18
CA SER A 41 20.43 -5.65 -16.75
C SER A 41 21.23 -4.37 -16.95
N LYS A 42 21.02 -3.65 -18.07
CA LYS A 42 21.66 -2.34 -18.30
C LYS A 42 21.16 -1.29 -17.30
N GLN A 43 19.86 -1.30 -16.96
CA GLN A 43 19.31 -0.40 -15.95
C GLN A 43 19.86 -0.71 -14.55
N ALA A 44 19.99 -1.97 -14.18
CA ALA A 44 20.68 -2.39 -12.95
C ALA A 44 22.15 -1.95 -12.94
N GLY A 45 22.83 -2.01 -14.12
CA GLY A 45 24.20 -1.55 -14.32
C GLY A 45 24.40 -0.06 -14.08
N ARG A 46 23.36 0.78 -14.06
CA ARG A 46 23.45 2.20 -13.69
C ARG A 46 23.77 2.43 -12.22
N CYS A 47 23.68 1.38 -11.37
CA CYS A 47 23.99 1.49 -9.95
C CYS A 47 25.48 1.74 -9.72
N MET A 48 25.81 2.86 -9.03
CA MET A 48 27.18 3.24 -8.72
C MET A 48 27.82 2.45 -7.58
N ASP A 49 27.05 1.58 -6.90
CA ASP A 49 27.49 0.84 -5.71
C ASP A 49 28.10 1.78 -4.65
N CYS A 50 27.33 2.76 -4.22
CA CYS A 50 27.77 3.79 -3.29
C CYS A 50 28.23 3.19 -1.96
N GLY A 51 29.39 3.61 -1.44
CA GLY A 51 29.89 3.19 -0.14
C GLY A 51 28.95 3.59 1.03
N ILE A 52 28.16 4.65 0.84
CA ILE A 52 27.03 5.01 1.71
C ILE A 52 25.77 5.01 0.84
N PRO A 53 25.02 3.90 0.80
CA PRO A 53 23.89 3.74 -0.10
C PRO A 53 22.63 4.40 0.49
N PHE A 54 22.40 5.66 0.19
CA PHE A 54 21.21 6.39 0.66
C PHE A 54 19.88 5.74 0.24
N CYS A 55 19.88 4.93 -0.82
CA CYS A 55 18.73 4.13 -1.21
C CYS A 55 18.30 3.12 -0.11
N HIS A 56 19.24 2.60 0.70
CA HIS A 56 18.92 1.78 1.89
C HIS A 56 18.17 2.61 2.93
N ASN A 57 18.65 3.83 3.21
CA ASN A 57 18.03 4.70 4.22
C ASN A 57 16.67 5.24 3.75
N GLY A 58 16.48 5.40 2.44
CA GLY A 58 15.21 5.77 1.83
C GLY A 58 14.19 4.62 1.87
N CYS A 59 14.64 3.37 2.05
CA CYS A 59 13.80 2.20 2.13
C CYS A 59 13.64 1.73 3.59
N PRO A 60 12.41 1.75 4.16
CA PRO A 60 12.21 1.28 5.54
C PRO A 60 12.53 -0.21 5.75
N LEU A 61 12.59 -1.01 4.69
CA LEU A 61 13.06 -2.40 4.76
C LEU A 61 14.58 -2.53 4.83
N GLY A 62 15.33 -1.45 4.55
CA GLY A 62 16.79 -1.50 4.44
C GLY A 62 17.25 -2.41 3.32
N ASN A 63 16.56 -2.38 2.18
CA ASN A 63 16.83 -3.24 1.03
C ASN A 63 18.25 -3.11 0.51
N LEU A 64 18.92 -4.24 0.26
CA LEU A 64 20.31 -4.33 -0.19
C LEU A 64 20.42 -4.05 -1.70
N ILE A 65 20.02 -2.84 -2.08
CA ILE A 65 19.79 -2.42 -3.47
C ILE A 65 21.04 -2.51 -4.36
N PRO A 66 22.22 -2.01 -3.95
CA PRO A 66 23.42 -2.16 -4.77
C PRO A 66 23.79 -3.61 -5.06
N GLU A 67 23.65 -4.50 -4.07
CA GLU A 67 23.99 -5.91 -4.21
C GLU A 67 23.07 -6.62 -5.21
N TRP A 68 21.77 -6.46 -5.10
CA TRP A 68 20.87 -7.09 -6.06
C TRP A 68 20.98 -6.51 -7.48
N ASN A 69 21.32 -5.21 -7.59
CA ASN A 69 21.59 -4.59 -8.89
C ASN A 69 22.85 -5.20 -9.55
N ASP A 70 23.88 -5.48 -8.77
CA ASP A 70 25.09 -6.14 -9.26
C ASP A 70 24.78 -7.55 -9.82
N TYR A 71 24.03 -8.35 -9.05
CA TYR A 71 23.59 -9.68 -9.51
C TYR A 71 22.70 -9.61 -10.75
N ALA A 72 21.71 -8.70 -10.77
CA ALA A 72 20.83 -8.52 -11.93
C ALA A 72 21.58 -8.05 -13.17
N TRP A 73 22.58 -7.19 -13.02
CA TRP A 73 23.45 -6.77 -14.11
C TRP A 73 24.25 -7.94 -14.70
N ARG A 74 24.78 -8.83 -13.85
CA ARG A 74 25.51 -10.04 -14.27
C ARG A 74 24.61 -11.14 -14.80
N GLY A 75 23.30 -11.02 -14.68
CA GLY A 75 22.34 -12.03 -15.04
C GLY A 75 22.19 -13.19 -14.05
N ASP A 76 22.75 -13.06 -12.84
CA ASP A 76 22.58 -14.02 -11.74
C ASP A 76 21.26 -13.72 -10.99
N TRP A 77 20.17 -14.13 -11.60
CA TRP A 77 18.81 -13.86 -11.12
C TRP A 77 18.49 -14.56 -9.80
N ARG A 78 19.06 -15.74 -9.59
CA ARG A 78 18.86 -16.48 -8.34
C ARG A 78 19.51 -15.77 -7.18
N ALA A 79 20.79 -15.39 -7.29
CA ALA A 79 21.48 -14.63 -6.23
C ALA A 79 20.82 -13.26 -6.01
N ALA A 80 20.34 -12.61 -7.07
CA ALA A 80 19.56 -11.38 -6.96
C ALA A 80 18.29 -11.58 -6.14
N SER A 81 17.54 -12.66 -6.39
CA SER A 81 16.32 -13.00 -5.64
C SER A 81 16.60 -13.34 -4.18
N GLU A 82 17.64 -14.12 -3.90
CA GLU A 82 18.04 -14.46 -2.52
C GLU A 82 18.37 -13.18 -1.74
N ARG A 83 19.11 -12.25 -2.35
CA ARG A 83 19.48 -10.98 -1.73
C ARG A 83 18.28 -10.07 -1.53
N LEU A 84 17.34 -10.05 -2.45
CA LEU A 84 16.10 -9.27 -2.37
C LEU A 84 15.20 -9.79 -1.24
N HIS A 85 15.00 -11.11 -1.16
CA HIS A 85 14.17 -11.72 -0.12
C HIS A 85 14.80 -11.68 1.29
N ALA A 86 16.09 -11.44 1.42
CA ALA A 86 16.74 -11.28 2.73
C ALA A 86 16.14 -10.13 3.55
N THR A 87 15.73 -9.07 2.89
CA THR A 87 15.17 -7.87 3.55
C THR A 87 13.69 -7.64 3.27
N ASN A 88 13.14 -8.20 2.19
CA ASN A 88 11.75 -7.99 1.77
C ASN A 88 11.00 -9.32 1.63
N ASN A 89 9.91 -9.50 2.38
CA ASN A 89 9.09 -10.71 2.29
C ASN A 89 8.31 -10.79 0.96
N PHE A 90 7.92 -9.63 0.40
CA PHE A 90 6.96 -9.55 -0.70
C PHE A 90 7.39 -8.56 -1.78
N PRO A 91 8.51 -8.82 -2.47
CA PRO A 91 9.01 -7.89 -3.49
C PRO A 91 8.08 -7.75 -4.69
N GLU A 92 7.22 -8.71 -4.98
CA GLU A 92 6.19 -8.60 -6.00
C GLU A 92 5.14 -7.52 -5.68
N PHE A 93 4.88 -7.27 -4.38
CA PHE A 93 3.94 -6.23 -3.95
C PHE A 93 4.61 -4.86 -3.96
N THR A 94 5.80 -4.74 -3.38
CA THR A 94 6.54 -3.47 -3.35
C THR A 94 6.99 -3.05 -4.73
N GLY A 95 7.48 -3.95 -5.55
CA GLY A 95 7.88 -3.69 -6.93
C GLY A 95 6.75 -3.17 -7.82
N ARG A 96 5.47 -3.48 -7.50
CA ARG A 96 4.30 -2.97 -8.22
C ARG A 96 3.70 -1.71 -7.58
N LEU A 97 3.62 -1.66 -6.25
CA LEU A 97 2.78 -0.70 -5.54
C LEU A 97 3.56 0.39 -4.79
N CYS A 98 4.83 0.15 -4.42
CA CYS A 98 5.61 1.13 -3.67
C CYS A 98 5.92 2.36 -4.53
N PRO A 99 5.78 3.60 -4.00
CA PRO A 99 6.17 4.81 -4.71
C PRO A 99 7.70 4.98 -4.82
N ALA A 100 8.48 4.01 -4.35
CA ALA A 100 9.93 3.91 -4.44
C ALA A 100 10.70 5.09 -3.79
N PRO A 101 10.56 5.33 -2.48
CA PRO A 101 11.36 6.35 -1.80
C PRO A 101 12.87 6.08 -1.91
N CYS A 102 13.27 4.84 -2.16
CA CYS A 102 14.66 4.47 -2.47
C CYS A 102 15.19 5.13 -3.76
N GLU A 103 14.35 5.28 -4.80
CA GLU A 103 14.72 6.00 -6.01
C GLU A 103 14.89 7.50 -5.73
N SER A 104 14.01 8.08 -4.91
CA SER A 104 14.11 9.48 -4.49
C SER A 104 15.37 9.79 -3.68
N ALA A 105 15.88 8.80 -2.95
CA ALA A 105 17.10 8.89 -2.14
C ALA A 105 18.35 8.37 -2.88
N CYS A 106 18.23 7.90 -4.12
CA CYS A 106 19.37 7.45 -4.91
C CYS A 106 20.36 8.60 -5.11
N VAL A 107 21.66 8.36 -4.81
CA VAL A 107 22.73 9.38 -4.96
C VAL A 107 22.84 9.88 -6.40
N LEU A 108 22.63 8.99 -7.38
CA LEU A 108 22.60 9.36 -8.80
C LEU A 108 21.54 10.42 -9.10
N GLY A 109 20.42 10.42 -8.34
CA GLY A 109 19.31 11.37 -8.47
C GLY A 109 19.64 12.81 -8.07
N ILE A 110 20.87 13.12 -7.61
CA ILE A 110 21.30 14.49 -7.29
C ILE A 110 21.49 15.33 -8.57
N ASN A 111 22.07 14.73 -9.60
CA ASN A 111 22.44 15.43 -10.84
C ASN A 111 22.10 14.65 -12.13
N GLN A 112 21.47 13.48 -12.01
CA GLN A 112 20.99 12.66 -13.11
C GLN A 112 19.69 11.96 -12.69
N ASP A 113 19.05 11.24 -13.63
CA ASP A 113 17.93 10.36 -13.29
C ASP A 113 18.39 9.20 -12.38
N PRO A 114 17.67 8.90 -11.29
CA PRO A 114 18.01 7.81 -10.39
C PRO A 114 17.97 6.44 -11.10
N VAL A 115 18.55 5.42 -10.49
CA VAL A 115 18.39 4.03 -10.93
C VAL A 115 16.91 3.65 -10.85
N THR A 116 16.42 2.91 -11.83
CA THR A 116 15.03 2.40 -11.85
C THR A 116 14.87 1.18 -10.93
N ILE A 117 15.06 1.39 -9.64
CA ILE A 117 15.18 0.36 -8.60
C ILE A 117 13.93 -0.51 -8.55
N LYS A 118 12.76 0.12 -8.59
CA LYS A 118 11.46 -0.56 -8.53
C LYS A 118 11.26 -1.53 -9.70
N ASN A 119 11.69 -1.16 -10.92
CA ASN A 119 11.58 -2.03 -12.07
C ASN A 119 12.58 -3.21 -12.01
N VAL A 120 13.77 -2.99 -11.47
CA VAL A 120 14.73 -4.08 -11.20
C VAL A 120 14.15 -5.04 -10.17
N GLU A 121 13.62 -4.54 -9.07
CA GLU A 121 12.98 -5.32 -8.00
C GLU A 121 11.89 -6.24 -8.53
N VAL A 122 10.91 -5.70 -9.25
CA VAL A 122 9.79 -6.49 -9.78
C VAL A 122 10.25 -7.51 -10.82
N THR A 123 11.26 -7.18 -11.63
CA THR A 123 11.80 -8.11 -12.62
C THR A 123 12.54 -9.28 -11.96
N ILE A 124 13.32 -9.02 -10.90
CA ILE A 124 14.00 -10.08 -10.14
C ILE A 124 12.98 -11.07 -9.59
N VAL A 125 11.95 -10.57 -8.90
CA VAL A 125 10.98 -11.47 -8.25
C VAL A 125 10.12 -12.21 -9.25
N ASP A 126 9.70 -11.59 -10.35
CA ASP A 126 8.90 -12.28 -11.37
C ASP A 126 9.71 -13.40 -12.04
N LYS A 127 10.98 -13.15 -12.40
CA LYS A 127 11.88 -14.19 -12.88
C LYS A 127 12.09 -15.32 -11.88
N ALA A 128 12.23 -15.00 -10.61
CA ALA A 128 12.41 -16.02 -9.57
C ALA A 128 11.17 -16.91 -9.41
N TRP A 129 9.97 -16.35 -9.55
CA TRP A 129 8.74 -17.14 -9.59
C TRP A 129 8.62 -18.00 -10.84
N GLU A 130 8.97 -17.47 -12.02
CA GLU A 130 8.97 -18.19 -13.29
C GLU A 130 9.97 -19.37 -13.28
N ALA A 131 11.14 -19.17 -12.69
CA ALA A 131 12.18 -20.19 -12.55
C ALA A 131 11.89 -21.23 -11.44
N GLY A 132 10.90 -20.98 -10.56
CA GLY A 132 10.63 -21.82 -9.39
C GLY A 132 11.62 -21.64 -8.24
N ASP A 133 12.39 -20.55 -8.23
CA ASP A 133 13.37 -20.27 -7.18
C ASP A 133 12.73 -19.82 -5.86
N VAL A 134 11.48 -19.34 -5.91
CA VAL A 134 10.72 -18.93 -4.71
C VAL A 134 10.03 -20.15 -4.12
N THR A 135 10.70 -20.82 -3.20
CA THR A 135 10.23 -22.06 -2.56
C THR A 135 9.77 -21.82 -1.13
N PRO A 136 8.85 -22.64 -0.59
CA PRO A 136 8.51 -22.63 0.83
C PRO A 136 9.73 -22.87 1.72
N GLN A 137 9.79 -22.16 2.85
CA GLN A 137 10.83 -22.28 3.86
C GLN A 137 10.21 -22.66 5.22
N PRO A 138 9.76 -23.90 5.39
CA PRO A 138 9.21 -24.35 6.67
C PRO A 138 10.31 -24.34 7.75
N PRO A 139 9.95 -24.07 9.02
CA PRO A 139 10.92 -24.09 10.11
C PRO A 139 11.46 -25.52 10.33
N GLU A 140 12.75 -25.62 10.62
CA GLU A 140 13.37 -26.91 10.97
C GLU A 140 12.82 -27.47 12.28
N ARG A 141 12.45 -26.61 13.23
CA ARG A 141 11.96 -26.97 14.55
C ARG A 141 10.85 -26.03 15.01
N LEU A 142 9.79 -26.62 15.60
CA LEU A 142 8.72 -25.85 16.23
C LEU A 142 9.13 -25.42 17.64
N SER A 143 8.79 -24.18 18.01
CA SER A 143 9.05 -23.59 19.33
C SER A 143 8.08 -24.06 20.42
N GLY A 144 6.94 -24.64 20.03
CA GLY A 144 5.83 -24.94 20.91
C GLY A 144 4.99 -23.73 21.33
N LYS A 145 5.29 -22.52 20.78
CA LYS A 145 4.56 -21.28 21.04
C LYS A 145 3.55 -21.00 19.94
N THR A 146 2.45 -20.35 20.32
CA THR A 146 1.33 -20.04 19.45
C THR A 146 1.13 -18.54 19.32
N VAL A 147 0.89 -18.05 18.09
CA VAL A 147 0.66 -16.63 17.83
C VAL A 147 -0.60 -16.45 16.97
N ALA A 148 -1.49 -15.55 17.39
CA ALA A 148 -2.58 -15.05 16.56
C ALA A 148 -2.15 -13.73 15.88
N VAL A 149 -2.39 -13.61 14.58
CA VAL A 149 -2.25 -12.37 13.83
C VAL A 149 -3.63 -11.93 13.38
N ILE A 150 -4.05 -10.71 13.77
CA ILE A 150 -5.36 -10.16 13.44
C ILE A 150 -5.20 -9.19 12.27
N GLY A 151 -5.70 -9.59 11.11
CA GLY A 151 -5.56 -8.88 9.84
C GLY A 151 -4.51 -9.49 8.92
N SER A 152 -4.87 -9.61 7.65
CA SER A 152 -4.05 -10.23 6.60
C SER A 152 -3.49 -9.24 5.58
N GLY A 153 -3.42 -7.95 5.93
CA GLY A 153 -2.72 -6.95 5.13
C GLY A 153 -1.20 -7.14 5.15
N PRO A 154 -0.43 -6.29 4.47
CA PRO A 154 1.02 -6.45 4.32
C PRO A 154 1.78 -6.61 5.65
N ALA A 155 1.39 -5.86 6.69
CA ALA A 155 2.01 -5.96 8.02
C ALA A 155 1.73 -7.32 8.69
N GLY A 156 0.48 -7.77 8.65
CA GLY A 156 0.08 -9.07 9.21
C GLY A 156 0.72 -10.24 8.50
N LEU A 157 0.77 -10.20 7.16
CA LEU A 157 1.43 -11.23 6.36
C LEU A 157 2.94 -11.29 6.64
N ALA A 158 3.62 -10.14 6.73
CA ALA A 158 5.05 -10.10 7.04
C ALA A 158 5.34 -10.63 8.44
N ALA A 159 4.54 -10.22 9.44
CA ALA A 159 4.66 -10.74 10.80
C ALA A 159 4.43 -12.26 10.84
N ALA A 160 3.36 -12.74 10.19
CA ALA A 160 3.01 -14.15 10.15
C ALA A 160 4.11 -15.00 9.51
N GLN A 161 4.66 -14.59 8.36
CA GLN A 161 5.72 -15.33 7.69
C GLN A 161 6.99 -15.41 8.53
N GLN A 162 7.43 -14.28 9.11
CA GLN A 162 8.62 -14.25 9.96
C GLN A 162 8.47 -15.16 11.19
N LEU A 163 7.32 -15.10 11.85
CA LEU A 163 7.04 -15.91 13.03
C LEU A 163 6.89 -17.41 12.70
N THR A 164 6.26 -17.73 11.56
CA THR A 164 6.17 -19.13 11.10
C THR A 164 7.55 -19.69 10.82
N ARG A 165 8.40 -18.97 10.10
CA ARG A 165 9.78 -19.38 9.81
C ARG A 165 10.66 -19.47 11.04
N ALA A 166 10.36 -18.69 12.10
CA ALA A 166 11.01 -18.79 13.41
C ALA A 166 10.55 -20.02 14.23
N GLY A 167 9.60 -20.79 13.72
CA GLY A 167 9.11 -22.02 14.37
C GLY A 167 7.87 -21.87 15.23
N HIS A 168 7.21 -20.70 15.24
CA HIS A 168 5.97 -20.54 15.96
C HIS A 168 4.78 -21.11 15.18
N THR A 169 3.77 -21.59 15.89
CA THR A 169 2.49 -21.96 15.29
C THR A 169 1.64 -20.70 15.12
N VAL A 170 1.49 -20.24 13.88
CA VAL A 170 0.84 -18.97 13.56
C VAL A 170 -0.53 -19.17 12.89
N ALA A 171 -1.55 -18.47 13.41
CA ALA A 171 -2.87 -18.35 12.79
C ALA A 171 -3.17 -16.88 12.45
N VAL A 172 -3.46 -16.61 11.17
CA VAL A 172 -3.90 -15.31 10.67
C VAL A 172 -5.41 -15.31 10.58
N TYR A 173 -6.05 -14.32 11.20
CA TYR A 173 -7.48 -14.10 11.16
C TYR A 173 -7.81 -12.93 10.24
N GLU A 174 -8.68 -13.15 9.30
CA GLU A 174 -9.14 -12.14 8.33
C GLU A 174 -10.65 -12.06 8.30
N ARG A 175 -11.21 -10.86 8.41
CA ARG A 175 -12.65 -10.64 8.37
C ARG A 175 -13.27 -10.85 6.98
N ALA A 176 -12.47 -10.60 5.93
CA ALA A 176 -12.92 -10.82 4.56
C ALA A 176 -12.87 -12.31 4.18
N ASP A 177 -13.54 -12.67 3.10
CA ASP A 177 -13.57 -14.01 2.53
C ASP A 177 -12.23 -14.46 1.94
N ARG A 178 -11.31 -13.51 1.66
CA ARG A 178 -9.98 -13.79 1.11
C ARG A 178 -8.88 -13.00 1.83
N ILE A 179 -7.71 -13.60 1.86
CA ILE A 179 -6.49 -13.04 2.45
C ILE A 179 -5.91 -11.93 1.55
N GLY A 180 -5.37 -10.88 2.18
CA GLY A 180 -4.61 -9.81 1.51
C GLY A 180 -4.95 -8.39 1.96
N GLY A 181 -6.04 -8.19 2.70
CA GLY A 181 -6.46 -6.85 3.15
C GLY A 181 -6.62 -5.89 1.97
N LEU A 182 -6.02 -4.70 2.04
CA LEU A 182 -6.07 -3.70 0.96
C LEU A 182 -5.38 -4.15 -0.33
N LEU A 183 -4.41 -5.07 -0.30
CA LEU A 183 -3.83 -5.65 -1.52
C LEU A 183 -4.88 -6.38 -2.35
N ARG A 184 -5.83 -7.04 -1.67
CA ARG A 184 -6.91 -7.80 -2.30
C ARG A 184 -8.04 -6.89 -2.76
N TYR A 185 -8.55 -6.07 -1.85
CA TYR A 185 -9.81 -5.36 -2.05
C TYR A 185 -9.68 -3.83 -2.20
N GLY A 186 -8.52 -3.25 -1.86
CA GLY A 186 -8.25 -1.83 -2.06
C GLY A 186 -7.55 -1.53 -3.39
N ILE A 187 -6.58 -2.35 -3.75
CA ILE A 187 -5.78 -2.18 -4.98
C ILE A 187 -6.51 -2.79 -6.17
N PRO A 188 -6.75 -2.05 -7.27
CA PRO A 188 -7.38 -2.60 -8.47
C PRO A 188 -6.52 -3.68 -9.16
N GLU A 189 -7.19 -4.62 -9.86
CA GLU A 189 -6.55 -5.69 -10.61
C GLU A 189 -5.53 -5.16 -11.62
N PHE A 190 -5.84 -4.07 -12.32
CA PHE A 190 -4.96 -3.46 -13.30
C PHE A 190 -3.69 -2.82 -12.73
N LYS A 191 -3.58 -2.64 -11.41
CA LYS A 191 -2.34 -2.22 -10.73
C LYS A 191 -1.54 -3.41 -10.23
N MET A 192 -2.21 -4.45 -9.76
CA MET A 192 -1.60 -5.69 -9.30
C MET A 192 -2.60 -6.83 -9.39
N GLU A 193 -2.35 -7.77 -10.28
CA GLU A 193 -3.16 -8.98 -10.44
C GLU A 193 -3.12 -9.84 -9.18
N LYS A 194 -4.28 -10.36 -8.75
CA LYS A 194 -4.43 -11.10 -7.48
C LYS A 194 -3.71 -12.45 -7.50
N ARG A 195 -3.31 -12.95 -8.68
CA ARG A 195 -2.44 -14.14 -8.79
C ARG A 195 -1.13 -14.00 -8.00
N HIS A 196 -0.60 -12.76 -7.86
CA HIS A 196 0.61 -12.51 -7.08
C HIS A 196 0.40 -12.73 -5.59
N ILE A 197 -0.78 -12.34 -5.08
CA ILE A 197 -1.18 -12.61 -3.70
C ILE A 197 -1.40 -14.12 -3.52
N ASN A 198 -2.13 -14.74 -4.43
CA ASN A 198 -2.50 -16.15 -4.32
C ASN A 198 -1.27 -17.05 -4.21
N ARG A 199 -0.29 -16.91 -5.14
CA ARG A 199 0.94 -17.72 -5.10
C ARG A 199 1.75 -17.51 -3.81
N ARG A 200 1.77 -16.29 -3.25
CA ARG A 200 2.46 -16.00 -1.98
C ARG A 200 1.74 -16.62 -0.78
N ILE A 201 0.42 -16.59 -0.76
CA ILE A 201 -0.36 -17.25 0.29
C ILE A 201 -0.18 -18.77 0.26
N GLU A 202 -0.13 -19.38 -0.93
CA GLU A 202 0.16 -20.83 -1.05
C GLU A 202 1.55 -21.17 -0.51
N GLN A 203 2.57 -20.36 -0.83
CA GLN A 203 3.90 -20.53 -0.22
C GLN A 203 3.85 -20.47 1.30
N MET A 204 3.18 -19.44 1.88
CA MET A 204 3.08 -19.29 3.33
C MET A 204 2.30 -20.45 3.99
N ARG A 205 1.27 -20.98 3.31
CA ARG A 205 0.56 -22.19 3.76
C ARG A 205 1.49 -23.40 3.79
N ALA A 206 2.30 -23.58 2.75
CA ALA A 206 3.30 -24.66 2.70
C ALA A 206 4.40 -24.50 3.74
N GLU A 207 4.71 -23.26 4.17
CA GLU A 207 5.61 -22.98 5.30
C GLU A 207 5.00 -23.31 6.67
N GLY A 208 3.65 -23.40 6.76
CA GLY A 208 2.93 -23.79 7.98
C GLY A 208 1.99 -22.72 8.55
N THR A 209 1.93 -21.51 7.96
CA THR A 209 0.99 -20.47 8.37
C THR A 209 -0.46 -20.93 8.16
N LYS A 210 -1.31 -20.78 9.17
CA LYS A 210 -2.73 -21.11 9.09
C LYS A 210 -3.54 -19.85 8.83
N PHE A 211 -4.39 -19.85 7.79
CA PHE A 211 -5.29 -18.74 7.46
C PHE A 211 -6.72 -19.07 7.80
N ARG A 212 -7.43 -18.14 8.41
CA ARG A 212 -8.84 -18.20 8.78
C ARG A 212 -9.55 -16.96 8.28
N THR A 213 -10.24 -17.11 7.18
CA THR A 213 -11.08 -16.07 6.56
C THR A 213 -12.48 -16.06 7.15
N GLU A 214 -13.23 -14.98 6.89
CA GLU A 214 -14.61 -14.79 7.37
C GLU A 214 -14.70 -14.83 8.91
N VAL A 215 -13.64 -14.36 9.59
CA VAL A 215 -13.58 -14.30 11.05
C VAL A 215 -13.15 -12.90 11.49
N GLU A 216 -14.10 -12.09 11.93
CA GLU A 216 -13.84 -10.77 12.48
C GLU A 216 -13.64 -10.85 13.99
N ILE A 217 -12.41 -10.61 14.43
CA ILE A 217 -12.11 -10.59 15.86
C ILE A 217 -12.70 -9.34 16.49
N GLY A 218 -13.40 -9.54 17.60
CA GLY A 218 -14.19 -8.52 18.28
C GLY A 218 -15.68 -8.68 18.02
N ARG A 219 -16.09 -9.20 16.85
CA ARG A 219 -17.48 -9.46 16.52
C ARG A 219 -17.83 -10.97 16.52
N ASP A 220 -17.14 -11.76 15.70
CA ASP A 220 -17.44 -13.20 15.56
C ASP A 220 -16.69 -14.02 16.60
N VAL A 221 -15.53 -13.56 17.02
CA VAL A 221 -14.72 -14.13 18.09
C VAL A 221 -14.33 -13.03 19.07
N ASP A 222 -14.67 -13.22 20.33
CA ASP A 222 -14.29 -12.33 21.42
C ASP A 222 -12.77 -12.20 21.51
N ALA A 223 -12.27 -10.96 21.44
CA ALA A 223 -10.83 -10.71 21.37
C ALA A 223 -10.08 -11.07 22.66
N ALA A 224 -10.71 -10.92 23.83
CA ALA A 224 -10.10 -11.30 25.10
C ALA A 224 -10.01 -12.84 25.22
N LYS A 225 -11.03 -13.57 24.73
CA LYS A 225 -10.96 -15.04 24.65
C LYS A 225 -9.88 -15.50 23.67
N LEU A 226 -9.74 -14.82 22.53
CA LEU A 226 -8.65 -15.11 21.60
C LEU A 226 -7.29 -14.91 22.28
N ARG A 227 -7.10 -13.78 22.97
CA ARG A 227 -5.86 -13.49 23.72
C ARG A 227 -5.53 -14.61 24.73
N GLY A 228 -6.53 -15.16 25.39
CA GLY A 228 -6.34 -16.25 26.36
C GLY A 228 -5.95 -17.60 25.75
N ARG A 229 -6.10 -17.77 24.42
CA ARG A 229 -5.79 -19.04 23.71
C ARG A 229 -4.41 -19.05 23.07
N TYR A 230 -3.78 -17.89 22.90
CA TYR A 230 -2.48 -17.74 22.24
C TYR A 230 -1.45 -17.18 23.18
N ASP A 231 -0.20 -17.59 23.02
CA ASP A 231 0.92 -17.07 23.81
C ASP A 231 1.19 -15.58 23.50
N ALA A 232 0.94 -15.15 22.24
CA ALA A 232 1.00 -13.76 21.84
C ALA A 232 -0.04 -13.44 20.75
N VAL A 233 -0.39 -12.15 20.63
CA VAL A 233 -1.30 -11.60 19.60
C VAL A 233 -0.63 -10.42 18.90
N VAL A 234 -0.69 -10.40 17.57
CA VAL A 234 -0.28 -9.26 16.74
C VAL A 234 -1.53 -8.62 16.14
N VAL A 235 -1.81 -7.38 16.49
CA VAL A 235 -2.87 -6.58 15.89
C VAL A 235 -2.30 -5.89 14.64
N ALA A 236 -2.76 -6.31 13.46
CA ALA A 236 -2.39 -5.76 12.15
C ALA A 236 -3.63 -5.46 11.31
N ALA A 237 -4.69 -4.97 11.99
CA ALA A 237 -6.02 -4.73 11.42
C ALA A 237 -6.09 -3.51 10.47
N GLY A 238 -4.99 -2.77 10.32
CA GLY A 238 -4.92 -1.58 9.49
C GLY A 238 -5.63 -0.36 10.10
N ALA A 239 -5.71 0.72 9.32
CA ALA A 239 -6.51 1.92 9.59
C ALA A 239 -7.65 1.94 8.55
N THR A 240 -8.84 1.52 8.94
CA THR A 240 -9.95 1.26 8.02
C THR A 240 -11.16 2.18 8.22
N THR A 241 -11.14 3.04 9.25
CA THR A 241 -12.16 4.07 9.44
C THR A 241 -11.95 5.19 8.44
N SER A 242 -12.76 5.24 7.40
CA SER A 242 -12.67 6.28 6.36
C SER A 242 -12.98 7.66 6.91
N ARG A 243 -12.24 8.67 6.44
CA ARG A 243 -12.56 10.08 6.71
C ARG A 243 -13.81 10.47 5.94
N ASP A 244 -14.81 10.99 6.63
CA ASP A 244 -16.05 11.47 6.01
C ASP A 244 -16.00 12.96 5.68
N LEU A 245 -16.96 13.39 4.84
CA LEU A 245 -17.17 14.78 4.43
C LEU A 245 -18.58 15.23 4.87
N PRO A 246 -18.74 15.76 6.08
CA PRO A 246 -20.05 16.10 6.66
C PRO A 246 -20.55 17.45 6.12
N VAL A 247 -20.89 17.50 4.84
CA VAL A 247 -21.53 18.66 4.17
C VAL A 247 -22.98 18.35 3.84
N PRO A 248 -23.85 19.37 3.64
CA PRO A 248 -25.25 19.16 3.25
C PRO A 248 -25.37 18.28 2.01
N GLY A 249 -26.33 17.36 2.00
CA GLY A 249 -26.54 16.40 0.93
C GLY A 249 -25.63 15.15 0.99
N ARG A 250 -24.81 14.98 2.04
CA ARG A 250 -23.95 13.79 2.21
C ARG A 250 -24.74 12.47 2.25
N GLU A 251 -25.97 12.54 2.69
CA GLU A 251 -26.91 11.39 2.81
C GLU A 251 -27.49 10.92 1.46
N LEU A 252 -27.31 11.66 0.38
CA LEU A 252 -27.81 11.31 -0.94
C LEU A 252 -27.20 9.99 -1.44
N ARG A 253 -28.03 9.20 -2.13
CA ARG A 253 -27.58 7.96 -2.79
C ARG A 253 -26.62 8.27 -3.93
N GLY A 254 -25.59 7.44 -4.09
CA GLY A 254 -24.54 7.62 -5.08
C GLY A 254 -23.28 8.28 -4.53
N ILE A 255 -23.25 8.56 -3.22
CA ILE A 255 -22.04 9.07 -2.53
C ILE A 255 -21.50 7.95 -1.63
N HIS A 256 -20.33 7.44 -1.97
CA HIS A 256 -19.71 6.27 -1.36
C HIS A 256 -18.29 6.55 -0.87
N PHE A 257 -17.84 5.84 0.14
CA PHE A 257 -16.42 5.79 0.43
C PHE A 257 -15.68 5.00 -0.67
N ALA A 258 -14.43 5.34 -0.93
CA ALA A 258 -13.58 4.58 -1.86
C ALA A 258 -13.53 3.09 -1.48
N MET A 259 -13.54 2.79 -0.16
CA MET A 259 -13.54 1.43 0.38
C MET A 259 -14.91 0.71 0.37
N GLU A 260 -15.94 1.33 -0.19
CA GLU A 260 -17.17 0.66 -0.62
C GLU A 260 -17.13 0.37 -2.12
N TYR A 261 -16.56 1.27 -2.90
CA TYR A 261 -16.50 1.21 -4.35
C TYR A 261 -15.44 0.21 -4.87
N LEU A 262 -14.19 0.33 -4.42
CA LEU A 262 -13.07 -0.50 -4.89
C LEU A 262 -13.23 -2.00 -4.56
N PRO A 263 -13.68 -2.40 -3.34
CA PRO A 263 -13.89 -3.81 -3.05
C PRO A 263 -14.94 -4.47 -3.94
N VAL A 264 -16.02 -3.77 -4.26
CA VAL A 264 -17.06 -4.29 -5.16
C VAL A 264 -16.51 -4.51 -6.57
N ALA A 265 -15.72 -3.55 -7.09
CA ALA A 265 -15.07 -3.69 -8.39
C ALA A 265 -14.08 -4.87 -8.40
N ASN A 266 -13.26 -5.03 -7.36
CA ASN A 266 -12.33 -6.14 -7.23
C ASN A 266 -13.04 -7.50 -7.12
N LYS A 267 -14.16 -7.59 -6.41
CA LYS A 267 -14.97 -8.82 -6.31
C LYS A 267 -15.54 -9.25 -7.65
N VAL A 268 -15.89 -8.31 -8.53
CA VAL A 268 -16.26 -8.64 -9.91
C VAL A 268 -15.09 -9.30 -10.66
N GLN A 269 -13.87 -8.79 -10.51
CA GLN A 269 -12.68 -9.36 -11.14
C GLN A 269 -12.29 -10.73 -10.55
N GLU A 270 -12.59 -10.97 -9.28
CA GLU A 270 -12.41 -12.28 -8.64
C GLU A 270 -13.52 -13.29 -9.01
N GLY A 271 -14.55 -12.86 -9.76
CA GLY A 271 -15.64 -13.72 -10.22
C GLY A 271 -16.81 -13.88 -9.25
N ASP A 272 -16.88 -13.10 -8.17
CA ASP A 272 -17.94 -13.19 -7.15
C ASP A 272 -19.25 -12.58 -7.62
N TYR A 273 -19.20 -11.58 -8.49
CA TYR A 273 -20.34 -10.87 -9.04
C TYR A 273 -20.28 -10.80 -10.56
N VAL A 274 -21.42 -10.86 -11.21
CA VAL A 274 -21.53 -10.64 -12.67
C VAL A 274 -21.34 -9.17 -13.01
N ALA A 275 -21.83 -8.27 -12.15
CA ALA A 275 -21.73 -6.83 -12.29
C ALA A 275 -21.56 -6.15 -10.92
N PRO A 276 -20.89 -4.99 -10.85
CA PRO A 276 -20.72 -4.29 -9.58
C PRO A 276 -22.03 -3.67 -9.11
N THR A 277 -22.31 -3.74 -7.80
CA THR A 277 -23.46 -3.07 -7.18
C THR A 277 -23.31 -1.55 -7.13
N ILE A 278 -22.06 -1.03 -7.18
CA ILE A 278 -21.73 0.38 -7.34
C ILE A 278 -20.99 0.49 -8.67
N SER A 279 -21.63 1.09 -9.69
CA SER A 279 -21.09 1.21 -11.04
C SER A 279 -20.95 2.67 -11.49
N ALA A 280 -19.85 2.95 -12.16
CA ALA A 280 -19.58 4.23 -12.83
C ALA A 280 -20.13 4.29 -14.27
N GLU A 281 -20.67 3.19 -14.80
CA GLU A 281 -21.11 3.08 -16.19
C GLU A 281 -22.10 4.19 -16.57
N GLY A 282 -21.76 4.96 -17.61
CA GLY A 282 -22.56 6.06 -18.13
C GLY A 282 -22.75 7.26 -17.21
N LYS A 283 -22.04 7.32 -16.06
CA LYS A 283 -22.20 8.38 -15.05
C LYS A 283 -21.09 9.42 -15.11
N HIS A 284 -21.42 10.63 -14.67
CA HIS A 284 -20.45 11.64 -14.30
C HIS A 284 -19.92 11.31 -12.89
N VAL A 285 -18.64 10.93 -12.81
CA VAL A 285 -17.99 10.49 -11.58
C VAL A 285 -17.13 11.61 -10.99
N VAL A 286 -17.28 11.88 -9.72
CA VAL A 286 -16.41 12.78 -8.96
C VAL A 286 -15.67 12.01 -7.89
N VAL A 287 -14.33 12.09 -7.90
CA VAL A 287 -13.45 11.51 -6.89
C VAL A 287 -12.90 12.60 -5.99
N ILE A 288 -13.22 12.57 -4.71
CA ILE A 288 -12.73 13.56 -3.73
C ILE A 288 -11.51 13.00 -3.01
N GLY A 289 -10.34 13.56 -3.30
CA GLY A 289 -9.03 13.18 -2.79
C GLY A 289 -8.01 12.88 -3.89
N GLY A 290 -6.85 13.54 -3.84
CA GLY A 290 -5.78 13.49 -4.85
C GLY A 290 -4.73 12.40 -4.65
N GLY A 291 -4.87 11.54 -3.62
CA GLY A 291 -3.92 10.47 -3.29
C GLY A 291 -4.05 9.22 -4.17
N ASP A 292 -3.25 8.19 -3.86
CA ASP A 292 -3.21 6.93 -4.61
C ASP A 292 -4.58 6.22 -4.64
N THR A 293 -5.33 6.22 -3.52
CA THR A 293 -6.69 5.67 -3.47
C THR A 293 -7.64 6.41 -4.43
N GLY A 294 -7.50 7.74 -4.54
CA GLY A 294 -8.25 8.52 -5.53
C GLY A 294 -7.90 8.11 -6.95
N ALA A 295 -6.61 7.96 -7.27
CA ALA A 295 -6.17 7.48 -8.58
C ALA A 295 -6.71 6.07 -8.90
N ASP A 296 -6.84 5.20 -7.88
CA ASP A 296 -7.46 3.88 -8.03
C ASP A 296 -8.95 3.96 -8.40
N CYS A 297 -9.68 4.89 -7.76
CA CYS A 297 -11.08 5.17 -8.11
C CYS A 297 -11.20 5.73 -9.54
N VAL A 298 -10.30 6.64 -9.96
CA VAL A 298 -10.27 7.21 -11.33
C VAL A 298 -10.09 6.09 -12.36
N GLY A 299 -9.05 5.26 -12.23
CA GLY A 299 -8.78 4.17 -13.18
C GLY A 299 -9.89 3.11 -13.21
N THR A 300 -10.53 2.85 -12.06
CA THR A 300 -11.69 1.95 -11.95
C THR A 300 -12.89 2.53 -12.70
N ALA A 301 -13.18 3.84 -12.52
CA ALA A 301 -14.30 4.50 -13.18
C ALA A 301 -14.14 4.53 -14.71
N HIS A 302 -12.93 4.75 -15.22
CA HIS A 302 -12.65 4.67 -16.66
C HIS A 302 -12.98 3.27 -17.22
N ARG A 303 -12.51 2.19 -16.56
CA ARG A 303 -12.77 0.81 -16.99
C ARG A 303 -14.23 0.39 -16.88
N GLN A 304 -14.98 1.02 -16.01
CA GLN A 304 -16.42 0.83 -15.91
C GLN A 304 -17.23 1.65 -16.96
N GLY A 305 -16.57 2.48 -17.78
CA GLY A 305 -17.24 3.25 -18.81
C GLY A 305 -17.95 4.52 -18.29
N ALA A 306 -17.34 5.24 -17.35
CA ALA A 306 -17.84 6.53 -16.89
C ALA A 306 -17.98 7.54 -18.06
N ALA A 307 -19.04 8.35 -18.05
CA ALA A 307 -19.23 9.42 -19.03
C ALA A 307 -18.19 10.55 -18.87
N SER A 308 -17.83 10.85 -17.63
CA SER A 308 -16.68 11.72 -17.28
C SER A 308 -16.14 11.36 -15.89
N VAL A 309 -14.87 11.67 -15.65
CA VAL A 309 -14.24 11.51 -14.34
C VAL A 309 -13.54 12.82 -13.97
N THR A 310 -13.90 13.38 -12.81
CA THR A 310 -13.25 14.57 -12.24
C THR A 310 -12.70 14.23 -10.86
N GLN A 311 -11.40 14.44 -10.66
CA GLN A 311 -10.77 14.26 -9.35
C GLN A 311 -10.53 15.62 -8.70
N LEU A 312 -10.98 15.78 -7.45
CA LEU A 312 -10.85 16.99 -6.66
C LEU A 312 -9.78 16.83 -5.57
N GLU A 313 -8.92 17.84 -5.45
CA GLU A 313 -7.92 17.90 -4.39
C GLU A 313 -7.98 19.27 -3.69
N ILE A 314 -8.03 19.26 -2.37
CA ILE A 314 -8.06 20.48 -1.55
C ILE A 314 -6.71 21.18 -1.54
N MET A 315 -5.61 20.40 -1.62
CA MET A 315 -4.26 20.95 -1.61
C MET A 315 -3.93 21.61 -2.96
N PRO A 316 -3.03 22.59 -2.98
CA PRO A 316 -2.50 23.15 -4.22
C PRO A 316 -1.80 22.07 -5.06
N ARG A 317 -1.79 22.27 -6.39
CA ARG A 317 -1.03 21.41 -7.28
C ARG A 317 0.45 21.43 -6.89
N PRO A 318 1.07 20.26 -6.61
CA PRO A 318 2.51 20.20 -6.34
C PRO A 318 3.35 20.69 -7.51
N GLY A 319 4.55 21.19 -7.22
CA GLY A 319 5.53 21.53 -8.25
C GLY A 319 6.08 20.29 -8.97
N GLU A 320 6.72 20.51 -10.10
CA GLU A 320 7.37 19.46 -10.89
C GLU A 320 8.81 19.16 -10.41
N GLU A 321 9.38 20.09 -9.66
CA GLU A 321 10.73 20.01 -9.10
C GLU A 321 10.71 20.00 -7.57
N ARG A 322 11.82 19.52 -6.97
CA ARG A 322 11.99 19.54 -5.51
C ARG A 322 11.93 20.97 -4.99
N SER A 323 11.13 21.19 -3.97
CA SER A 323 11.15 22.47 -3.24
C SER A 323 12.40 22.58 -2.36
N VAL A 324 12.81 23.81 -2.02
CA VAL A 324 13.90 24.08 -1.07
C VAL A 324 13.62 23.43 0.30
N GLY A 325 12.35 23.34 0.71
CA GLY A 325 11.92 22.69 1.95
C GLY A 325 11.96 21.16 1.91
N GLN A 326 12.21 20.54 0.77
CA GLN A 326 12.29 19.09 0.60
C GLN A 326 13.56 18.67 -0.15
N PRO A 327 14.75 18.98 0.39
CA PRO A 327 16.01 18.70 -0.28
C PRO A 327 16.25 17.18 -0.39
N TRP A 328 17.12 16.78 -1.33
CA TRP A 328 17.65 15.42 -1.35
C TRP A 328 18.33 15.11 0.02
N PRO A 329 18.21 13.92 0.60
CA PRO A 329 17.59 12.70 0.05
C PRO A 329 16.11 12.47 0.43
N THR A 330 15.40 13.48 0.91
CA THR A 330 14.02 13.35 1.38
C THR A 330 13.08 12.92 0.26
N PHE A 331 11.94 12.30 0.61
CA PHE A 331 10.89 11.95 -0.35
C PHE A 331 10.10 13.21 -0.73
N PRO A 332 10.20 13.70 -1.96
CA PRO A 332 9.61 14.98 -2.34
C PRO A 332 8.12 14.86 -2.66
N MET A 333 7.37 15.91 -2.33
CA MET A 333 6.02 16.10 -2.81
C MET A 333 6.07 16.72 -4.21
N LEU A 334 5.98 15.89 -5.24
CA LEU A 334 6.02 16.31 -6.64
C LEU A 334 4.69 16.05 -7.33
N TYR A 335 4.42 16.83 -8.37
CA TYR A 335 3.33 16.54 -9.29
C TYR A 335 3.58 15.20 -10.00
N LYS A 336 2.65 14.26 -9.83
CA LYS A 336 2.74 12.93 -10.42
C LYS A 336 1.57 12.66 -11.34
N VAL A 337 1.86 12.08 -12.49
CA VAL A 337 0.87 11.50 -13.38
C VAL A 337 0.98 10.00 -13.24
N THR A 338 -0.06 9.35 -12.74
CA THR A 338 -0.14 7.89 -12.66
C THR A 338 -0.77 7.33 -13.92
N SER A 339 -0.68 6.02 -14.14
CA SER A 339 -1.34 5.37 -15.28
C SER A 339 -2.84 5.67 -15.37
N ALA A 340 -3.53 5.78 -14.23
CA ALA A 340 -4.95 6.15 -14.19
C ALA A 340 -5.20 7.58 -14.69
N HIS A 341 -4.29 8.51 -14.42
CA HIS A 341 -4.39 9.89 -14.91
C HIS A 341 -4.04 10.03 -16.39
N GLU A 342 -3.18 9.15 -16.93
CA GLU A 342 -2.91 9.08 -18.38
C GLU A 342 -4.14 8.59 -19.16
N GLU A 343 -5.00 7.81 -18.51
CA GLU A 343 -6.22 7.23 -19.06
C GLU A 343 -7.34 8.28 -19.26
N GLY A 344 -7.19 9.48 -18.69
CA GLY A 344 -8.11 10.59 -18.87
C GLY A 344 -8.61 11.17 -17.55
N GLY A 345 -9.69 11.96 -17.69
CA GLY A 345 -10.28 12.68 -16.57
C GLY A 345 -9.64 14.03 -16.29
N GLU A 346 -10.32 14.84 -15.50
CA GLU A 346 -9.88 16.15 -15.08
C GLU A 346 -9.39 16.10 -13.63
N ARG A 347 -8.30 16.79 -13.32
CA ARG A 347 -7.83 17.00 -11.94
C ARG A 347 -7.92 18.46 -11.57
N VAL A 348 -8.69 18.75 -10.54
CA VAL A 348 -8.93 20.11 -10.03
C VAL A 348 -8.33 20.24 -8.64
N TYR A 349 -7.41 21.17 -8.48
CA TYR A 349 -6.67 21.44 -7.24
C TYR A 349 -7.20 22.70 -6.55
N SER A 350 -6.88 22.84 -5.27
CA SER A 350 -7.27 24.00 -4.44
C SER A 350 -8.79 24.24 -4.43
N VAL A 351 -9.57 23.17 -4.30
CA VAL A 351 -11.04 23.25 -4.23
C VAL A 351 -11.58 22.46 -3.05
N SER A 352 -12.68 22.97 -2.48
CA SER A 352 -13.44 22.33 -1.42
C SER A 352 -14.88 22.14 -1.84
N THR A 353 -15.46 20.99 -1.51
CA THR A 353 -16.89 20.71 -1.71
C THR A 353 -17.68 21.42 -0.62
N THR A 354 -18.73 22.14 -1.01
CA THR A 354 -19.61 22.86 -0.10
C THR A 354 -20.89 22.10 0.20
N HIS A 355 -21.50 21.45 -0.77
CA HIS A 355 -22.68 20.61 -0.61
C HIS A 355 -22.93 19.74 -1.85
N PHE A 356 -23.81 18.76 -1.70
CA PHE A 356 -24.33 17.95 -2.79
C PHE A 356 -25.80 18.30 -3.04
N GLU A 357 -26.21 18.27 -4.31
CA GLU A 357 -27.58 18.50 -4.75
C GLU A 357 -28.11 17.24 -5.42
N GLY A 358 -29.31 16.79 -5.01
CA GLY A 358 -29.94 15.57 -5.46
C GLY A 358 -31.17 15.82 -6.34
N ASP A 359 -31.69 14.73 -6.91
CA ASP A 359 -33.00 14.69 -7.57
C ASP A 359 -34.13 14.38 -6.55
N GLU A 360 -35.36 14.36 -7.05
CA GLU A 360 -36.56 14.07 -6.24
C GLU A 360 -36.55 12.66 -5.63
N GLU A 361 -35.77 11.72 -6.23
CA GLU A 361 -35.58 10.39 -5.71
C GLU A 361 -34.43 10.28 -4.70
N GLY A 362 -33.77 11.41 -4.34
CA GLY A 362 -32.68 11.46 -3.40
C GLY A 362 -31.36 10.85 -3.91
N ARG A 363 -31.12 10.93 -5.23
CA ARG A 363 -29.84 10.56 -5.87
C ARG A 363 -29.03 11.79 -6.15
N VAL A 364 -27.72 11.77 -5.88
CA VAL A 364 -26.82 12.87 -6.18
C VAL A 364 -26.77 13.15 -7.69
N GLN A 365 -26.86 14.43 -8.08
CA GLN A 365 -26.80 14.91 -9.46
C GLN A 365 -25.73 15.97 -9.67
N TRP A 366 -25.48 16.78 -8.66
CA TRP A 366 -24.51 17.87 -8.73
C TRP A 366 -23.68 17.94 -7.44
N LEU A 367 -22.42 18.31 -7.62
CA LEU A 367 -21.52 18.69 -6.55
C LEU A 367 -21.19 20.17 -6.68
N HIS A 368 -21.40 20.91 -5.60
CA HIS A 368 -21.05 22.32 -5.49
C HIS A 368 -19.68 22.46 -4.82
N LEU A 369 -18.80 23.23 -5.41
CA LEU A 369 -17.45 23.46 -4.96
C LEU A 369 -17.08 24.94 -5.01
N VAL A 370 -16.06 25.31 -4.25
CA VAL A 370 -15.47 26.64 -4.17
C VAL A 370 -13.95 26.51 -4.18
N GLU A 371 -13.24 27.47 -4.78
CA GLU A 371 -11.79 27.54 -4.67
C GLU A 371 -11.37 27.85 -3.22
N VAL A 372 -10.22 27.29 -2.82
CA VAL A 372 -9.63 27.55 -1.53
C VAL A 372 -8.19 28.06 -1.65
N GLU A 373 -7.79 28.91 -0.70
CA GLU A 373 -6.41 29.33 -0.51
C GLU A 373 -5.97 28.91 0.89
N PHE A 374 -4.72 28.44 1.03
CA PHE A 374 -4.19 28.08 2.34
C PHE A 374 -3.58 29.30 3.02
N ARG A 375 -4.12 29.65 4.21
CA ARG A 375 -3.55 30.67 5.11
C ARG A 375 -3.29 30.02 6.46
N ASP A 376 -2.10 30.16 6.98
CA ASP A 376 -1.65 29.54 8.23
C ASP A 376 -1.97 28.04 8.34
N GLY A 377 -1.82 27.33 7.20
CA GLY A 377 -2.06 25.88 7.11
C GLY A 377 -3.54 25.47 7.09
N LYS A 378 -4.49 26.41 7.01
CA LYS A 378 -5.93 26.15 6.92
C LYS A 378 -6.48 26.58 5.57
N PRO A 379 -7.38 25.80 4.95
CA PRO A 379 -8.04 26.19 3.72
C PRO A 379 -9.10 27.26 4.01
N GLU A 380 -9.02 28.40 3.36
CA GLU A 380 -10.03 29.46 3.35
C GLU A 380 -10.72 29.52 1.99
N GLN A 381 -12.05 29.62 2.01
CA GLN A 381 -12.84 29.71 0.78
C GLN A 381 -12.66 31.07 0.10
N LYS A 382 -12.55 31.09 -1.22
CA LYS A 382 -12.51 32.31 -2.05
C LYS A 382 -13.92 32.65 -2.52
N PRO A 383 -14.55 33.70 -1.97
CA PRO A 383 -15.89 34.13 -2.39
C PRO A 383 -15.93 34.48 -3.88
N GLY A 384 -17.02 34.13 -4.56
CA GLY A 384 -17.22 34.43 -5.98
C GLY A 384 -16.59 33.41 -6.94
N THR A 385 -16.10 32.28 -6.41
CA THR A 385 -15.54 31.17 -7.20
C THR A 385 -16.42 29.92 -7.15
N GLU A 386 -17.61 30.04 -6.56
CA GLU A 386 -18.55 28.95 -6.42
C GLU A 386 -19.01 28.46 -7.79
N ARG A 387 -18.97 27.14 -7.99
CA ARG A 387 -19.47 26.48 -9.19
C ARG A 387 -20.00 25.10 -8.88
N ARG A 388 -20.79 24.54 -9.77
CA ARG A 388 -21.24 23.16 -9.68
C ARG A 388 -20.75 22.33 -10.86
N ILE A 389 -20.53 21.04 -10.60
CA ILE A 389 -20.17 20.05 -11.61
C ILE A 389 -21.15 18.87 -11.55
N PRO A 390 -21.41 18.19 -12.68
CA PRO A 390 -22.27 17.01 -12.67
C PRO A 390 -21.61 15.88 -11.85
N ALA A 391 -22.38 15.22 -10.99
CA ALA A 391 -21.90 14.20 -10.07
C ALA A 391 -23.00 13.17 -9.78
N GLN A 392 -23.04 12.09 -10.56
CA GLN A 392 -24.01 11.00 -10.41
C GLN A 392 -23.42 9.81 -9.61
N LEU A 393 -22.12 9.78 -9.46
CA LEU A 393 -21.38 8.91 -8.54
C LEU A 393 -20.26 9.74 -7.91
N VAL A 394 -20.18 9.73 -6.59
CA VAL A 394 -19.10 10.39 -5.84
C VAL A 394 -18.38 9.36 -5.00
N THR A 395 -17.04 9.36 -5.06
CA THR A 395 -16.20 8.52 -4.21
C THR A 395 -15.33 9.37 -3.28
N LEU A 396 -15.45 9.13 -1.97
CA LEU A 396 -14.67 9.82 -0.94
C LEU A 396 -13.37 9.04 -0.70
N ALA A 397 -12.25 9.57 -1.20
CA ALA A 397 -10.91 9.00 -1.10
C ALA A 397 -9.97 9.88 -0.25
N MET A 398 -10.47 10.38 0.87
CA MET A 398 -9.80 11.39 1.71
C MET A 398 -8.92 10.81 2.83
N GLY A 399 -8.59 9.51 2.75
CA GLY A 399 -7.79 8.81 3.76
C GLY A 399 -8.60 8.31 4.94
N PHE A 400 -7.89 7.90 6.00
CA PHE A 400 -8.44 7.21 7.15
C PHE A 400 -8.11 7.92 8.45
N THR A 401 -8.90 7.65 9.50
CA THR A 401 -8.75 8.29 10.82
C THR A 401 -8.28 7.32 11.91
N GLY A 402 -8.03 6.05 11.58
CA GLY A 402 -7.54 5.05 12.51
C GLY A 402 -8.17 3.67 12.31
N THR A 403 -7.92 2.79 13.27
CA THR A 403 -8.45 1.42 13.27
C THR A 403 -9.96 1.43 13.51
N ASP A 404 -10.68 0.51 12.86
CA ASP A 404 -12.11 0.31 13.08
C ASP A 404 -12.39 -0.09 14.54
N ARG A 405 -13.24 0.68 15.20
CA ARG A 405 -13.64 0.46 16.59
C ARG A 405 -15.03 -0.18 16.72
N ALA A 406 -15.82 -0.14 15.65
CA ALA A 406 -17.18 -0.64 15.68
C ALA A 406 -17.26 -2.16 15.91
N ASN A 407 -16.18 -2.89 15.61
CA ASN A 407 -16.10 -4.33 15.82
C ASN A 407 -15.76 -4.74 17.27
N GLY A 408 -15.41 -3.80 18.14
CA GLY A 408 -15.10 -4.05 19.54
C GLY A 408 -13.71 -4.60 19.83
N LEU A 409 -12.82 -4.77 18.83
CA LEU A 409 -11.48 -5.32 19.00
C LEU A 409 -10.66 -4.53 20.03
N VAL A 410 -10.64 -3.20 19.91
CA VAL A 410 -9.87 -2.30 20.76
C VAL A 410 -10.36 -2.35 22.21
N GLU A 411 -11.67 -2.27 22.38
CA GLU A 411 -12.35 -2.23 23.68
C GLU A 411 -12.24 -3.60 24.41
N GLN A 412 -12.45 -4.70 23.71
CA GLN A 412 -12.38 -6.06 24.31
C GLN A 412 -10.97 -6.45 24.73
N LEU A 413 -9.94 -5.97 24.04
CA LEU A 413 -8.55 -6.15 24.45
C LEU A 413 -8.09 -5.11 25.49
N GLY A 414 -8.85 -4.04 25.71
CA GLY A 414 -8.45 -2.93 26.58
C GLY A 414 -7.26 -2.14 26.07
N LEU A 415 -7.16 -1.97 24.74
CA LEU A 415 -6.05 -1.25 24.12
C LEU A 415 -6.17 0.25 24.29
N GLU A 416 -5.07 0.89 24.65
CA GLU A 416 -4.96 2.35 24.64
C GLU A 416 -4.72 2.88 23.23
N LEU A 417 -5.23 4.10 22.98
CA LEU A 417 -5.02 4.81 21.72
C LEU A 417 -4.12 6.02 21.92
N ASP A 418 -3.34 6.35 20.90
CA ASP A 418 -2.57 7.59 20.85
C ASP A 418 -3.48 8.82 20.53
N ALA A 419 -2.91 10.00 20.56
CA ALA A 419 -3.63 11.25 20.27
C ALA A 419 -4.20 11.34 18.82
N ARG A 420 -3.79 10.43 17.93
CA ARG A 420 -4.28 10.34 16.55
C ARG A 420 -5.35 9.26 16.35
N GLY A 421 -5.69 8.51 17.41
CA GLY A 421 -6.64 7.42 17.37
C GLY A 421 -6.06 6.07 16.88
N ASN A 422 -4.74 5.94 16.80
CA ASN A 422 -4.07 4.66 16.50
C ASN A 422 -3.81 3.89 17.80
N VAL A 423 -3.64 2.58 17.73
CA VAL A 423 -3.31 1.76 18.89
C VAL A 423 -1.92 2.16 19.43
N ALA A 424 -1.87 2.56 20.69
CA ALA A 424 -0.64 2.98 21.37
C ALA A 424 0.32 1.78 21.54
N ARG A 425 1.61 2.06 21.42
CA ARG A 425 2.67 1.04 21.53
C ARG A 425 3.99 1.64 21.96
N ASP A 426 4.83 0.82 22.55
CA ASP A 426 6.20 1.18 22.92
C ASP A 426 7.19 0.94 21.76
N GLU A 427 8.47 1.18 22.02
CA GLU A 427 9.57 0.96 21.06
C GLU A 427 9.75 -0.51 20.63
N SER A 428 9.15 -1.45 21.32
CA SER A 428 9.13 -2.88 21.00
C SER A 428 7.82 -3.34 20.36
N TYR A 429 7.00 -2.42 19.85
CA TYR A 429 5.69 -2.73 19.30
C TYR A 429 4.67 -3.29 20.29
N ALA A 430 5.02 -3.40 21.58
CA ALA A 430 4.12 -3.88 22.63
C ALA A 430 3.08 -2.80 22.96
N THR A 431 1.84 -3.24 23.18
CA THR A 431 0.75 -2.39 23.68
C THR A 431 0.77 -2.34 25.22
N ASN A 432 -0.16 -1.61 25.81
CA ASN A 432 -0.41 -1.62 27.25
C ASN A 432 -0.84 -3.00 27.79
N VAL A 433 -1.21 -3.94 26.91
CA VAL A 433 -1.66 -5.30 27.28
C VAL A 433 -0.53 -6.31 27.05
N PRO A 434 -0.04 -7.00 28.10
CA PRO A 434 1.05 -7.96 28.00
C PRO A 434 0.79 -9.05 26.95
N GLY A 435 1.75 -9.28 26.05
CA GLY A 435 1.66 -10.26 24.96
C GLY A 435 0.79 -9.84 23.80
N VAL A 436 0.35 -8.58 23.75
CA VAL A 436 -0.34 -7.98 22.60
C VAL A 436 0.57 -6.93 21.96
N PHE A 437 0.80 -7.09 20.67
CA PHE A 437 1.66 -6.22 19.86
C PHE A 437 0.84 -5.60 18.72
N VAL A 438 1.27 -4.46 18.20
CA VAL A 438 0.59 -3.82 17.09
C VAL A 438 1.57 -3.39 15.99
N ALA A 439 1.23 -3.67 14.72
CA ALA A 439 2.05 -3.34 13.56
C ALA A 439 1.23 -2.78 12.40
N GLY A 440 1.89 -2.03 11.52
CA GLY A 440 1.28 -1.40 10.36
C GLY A 440 0.39 -0.24 10.74
N ASP A 441 -0.58 0.06 9.86
CA ASP A 441 -1.40 1.26 9.98
C ASP A 441 -2.26 1.30 11.25
N ALA A 442 -2.51 0.15 11.89
CA ALA A 442 -3.21 0.09 13.17
C ALA A 442 -2.48 0.85 14.31
N GLY A 443 -1.15 0.89 14.26
CA GLY A 443 -0.32 1.59 15.25
C GLY A 443 0.37 2.84 14.70
N ARG A 444 0.63 2.91 13.38
CA ARG A 444 1.31 4.04 12.73
C ARG A 444 0.34 5.08 12.18
N GLY A 445 -0.89 4.70 11.84
CA GLY A 445 -1.76 5.40 10.91
C GLY A 445 -1.44 5.01 9.47
N GLN A 446 -2.25 5.48 8.53
CA GLN A 446 -2.08 5.14 7.10
C GLN A 446 -0.65 5.46 6.62
N SER A 447 -0.04 4.50 5.92
CA SER A 447 1.35 4.59 5.49
C SER A 447 1.59 3.81 4.17
N LEU A 448 2.83 3.83 3.69
CA LEU A 448 3.19 3.06 2.50
C LEU A 448 3.27 1.57 2.81
N ILE A 449 3.01 0.73 1.80
CA ILE A 449 3.12 -0.73 1.89
C ILE A 449 4.47 -1.20 2.45
N VAL A 450 5.55 -0.53 2.05
CA VAL A 450 6.91 -0.86 2.48
C VAL A 450 7.11 -0.61 3.99
N TRP A 451 6.43 0.40 4.57
CA TRP A 451 6.40 0.63 6.02
C TRP A 451 5.62 -0.45 6.75
N ALA A 452 4.47 -0.85 6.20
CA ALA A 452 3.66 -1.92 6.78
C ALA A 452 4.42 -3.25 6.86
N ILE A 453 5.13 -3.64 5.78
CA ILE A 453 5.97 -4.85 5.76
C ILE A 453 7.12 -4.73 6.77
N ALA A 454 7.81 -3.58 6.82
CA ALA A 454 8.91 -3.35 7.74
C ALA A 454 8.48 -3.44 9.20
N GLU A 455 7.31 -2.87 9.55
CA GLU A 455 6.74 -2.98 10.89
C GLU A 455 6.32 -4.41 11.22
N GLY A 456 5.73 -5.14 10.27
CA GLY A 456 5.41 -6.56 10.46
C GLY A 456 6.65 -7.39 10.82
N ARG A 457 7.78 -7.15 10.12
CA ARG A 457 9.08 -7.79 10.41
C ARG A 457 9.59 -7.42 11.80
N SER A 458 9.57 -6.14 12.15
CA SER A 458 10.06 -5.65 13.44
C SER A 458 9.21 -6.13 14.61
N ALA A 459 7.88 -6.12 14.45
CA ALA A 459 6.96 -6.67 15.45
C ALA A 459 7.15 -8.19 15.64
N ALA A 460 7.40 -8.93 14.55
CA ALA A 460 7.70 -10.36 14.64
C ALA A 460 8.93 -10.63 15.52
N ARG A 461 10.00 -9.84 15.37
CA ARG A 461 11.16 -9.93 16.26
C ARG A 461 10.80 -9.68 17.72
N ALA A 462 9.97 -8.67 17.98
CA ALA A 462 9.56 -8.34 19.34
C ALA A 462 8.74 -9.48 19.97
N VAL A 463 7.81 -10.05 19.20
CA VAL A 463 7.02 -11.22 19.62
C VAL A 463 7.91 -12.44 19.88
N ASP A 464 8.82 -12.77 18.95
CA ASP A 464 9.74 -13.90 19.11
C ASP A 464 10.60 -13.74 20.37
N ARG A 465 11.16 -12.55 20.60
CA ARG A 465 11.89 -12.24 21.82
C ARG A 465 11.04 -12.37 23.09
N TYR A 466 9.78 -11.92 23.04
CA TYR A 466 8.86 -12.07 24.17
C TYR A 466 8.58 -13.53 24.51
N LEU A 467 8.44 -14.38 23.50
CA LEU A 467 8.09 -15.79 23.65
C LEU A 467 9.27 -16.69 24.03
N THR A 468 10.49 -16.34 23.59
CA THR A 468 11.69 -17.20 23.70
C THR A 468 12.82 -16.57 24.51
N GLY A 469 12.72 -15.30 24.89
CA GLY A 469 13.76 -14.55 25.62
C GLY A 469 14.81 -13.90 24.71
N ALA A 470 15.03 -14.39 23.50
CA ALA A 470 15.94 -13.84 22.50
C ALA A 470 15.36 -13.95 21.09
N SER A 471 15.88 -13.20 20.11
CA SER A 471 15.46 -13.29 18.72
C SER A 471 16.59 -12.96 17.77
N THR A 472 16.70 -13.74 16.70
CA THR A 472 17.59 -13.49 15.56
C THR A 472 16.85 -12.86 14.38
N LEU A 473 15.53 -12.67 14.48
CA LEU A 473 14.74 -12.06 13.43
C LEU A 473 15.16 -10.59 13.18
N PRO A 474 15.06 -10.10 11.94
CA PRO A 474 15.40 -8.71 11.64
C PRO A 474 14.36 -7.73 12.22
N ALA A 475 14.82 -6.54 12.62
CA ALA A 475 13.97 -5.41 12.98
C ALA A 475 14.44 -4.18 12.19
N PRO A 476 13.96 -3.99 10.97
CA PRO A 476 14.45 -2.94 10.09
C PRO A 476 14.15 -1.53 10.61
N ILE A 477 13.07 -1.35 11.32
CA ILE A 477 12.62 -0.04 11.83
C ILE A 477 12.10 -0.12 13.27
N ARG A 478 12.03 1.05 13.93
CA ARG A 478 11.34 1.28 15.20
C ARG A 478 10.00 1.96 14.96
N PRO A 479 9.04 1.91 15.90
CA PRO A 479 7.75 2.61 15.80
C PRO A 479 7.89 4.13 15.59
N THR A 480 8.94 4.72 16.13
CA THR A 480 9.25 6.15 16.06
C THR A 480 9.93 6.58 14.77
N ASP A 481 10.48 5.64 14.00
CA ASP A 481 11.15 5.96 12.74
C ASP A 481 10.17 6.60 11.76
N ARG A 482 10.66 7.60 11.03
CA ARG A 482 9.90 8.33 10.01
C ARG A 482 10.57 8.16 8.66
N ALA A 483 9.78 8.34 7.60
CA ALA A 483 10.36 8.49 6.27
C ALA A 483 11.38 9.62 6.28
N LEU A 484 12.35 9.56 5.36
CA LEU A 484 13.22 10.70 5.10
C LEU A 484 12.35 11.86 4.58
N ALA A 485 11.80 12.62 5.51
CA ALA A 485 10.98 13.80 5.27
C ALA A 485 11.52 14.93 6.17
N VAL A 486 11.35 16.15 5.71
CA VAL A 486 11.69 17.35 6.49
C VAL A 486 10.53 17.67 7.42
#